data_fba7cf6c582211dbea5327267a55f976
#
_entry.id   fba7cf6c582211dbea5327267a55f976
#
_cell.length_a   1.000
_cell.length_b   1.000
_cell.length_c   1.000
_cell.angle_alpha   90.00
_cell.angle_beta   90.00
_cell.angle_gamma   90.00
#
_symmetry.space_group_name_H-M   'P 1'
#
loop_
_entity.id
_entity.type
_entity.pdbx_description
1 polymer ?
#
loop_
_entity_poly.entity_id
_entity_poly.type
_entity_poly.pdbx_seq_one_letter_code
_entity_poly.pdbx_strand_id
1 'polypeptide(L)'
;MTSTPAANQPVFNERGLMDANIPPEADIQRGLMQPADKNFADWLESRVARFATRRYDWDALKFQTQVDERYRRAQMRYMGTGATVVSSDNNTVPSAHFTFSTMVIPAGGIGPSHIHYDVEEVFFVLRGKMKIVIEKDGQRWESILHERDLISVPPGVYREEVNITDEDALMCVMLGTPKPITPTYPPEHPLSKIKR
;
A
#
# COMPACT_ATOMS: atom_id res chain seq x y z
N MET A 1 4.80 -35.98 14.57
CA MET A 1 3.58 -35.81 13.74
C MET A 1 3.73 -34.44 13.09
N THR A 2 4.15 -34.44 11.84
CA THR A 2 4.29 -33.20 11.04
C THR A 2 2.91 -32.85 10.48
N SER A 3 2.28 -31.81 11.01
CA SER A 3 1.01 -31.31 10.48
C SER A 3 1.27 -30.75 9.07
N THR A 4 0.67 -31.36 8.07
CA THR A 4 0.62 -30.80 6.71
C THR A 4 -0.10 -29.45 6.77
N PRO A 5 0.47 -28.35 6.26
CA PRO A 5 -0.23 -27.06 6.23
C PRO A 5 -1.51 -27.19 5.40
N ALA A 6 -2.58 -26.56 5.85
CA ALA A 6 -3.84 -26.50 5.09
C ALA A 6 -3.57 -25.88 3.70
N ALA A 7 -4.15 -26.44 2.64
CA ALA A 7 -3.85 -26.22 1.22
C ALA A 7 -4.05 -24.77 0.69
N ASN A 8 -4.26 -23.77 1.54
CA ASN A 8 -4.52 -22.37 1.18
C ASN A 8 -3.80 -21.34 2.07
N GLN A 9 -2.80 -21.72 2.85
CA GLN A 9 -2.02 -20.71 3.56
C GLN A 9 -0.85 -20.24 2.69
N PRO A 10 -0.62 -18.90 2.60
CA PRO A 10 0.51 -18.37 1.87
C PRO A 10 1.83 -18.87 2.49
N VAL A 11 2.74 -19.32 1.63
CA VAL A 11 4.09 -19.71 2.05
C VAL A 11 4.97 -18.47 1.98
N PHE A 12 5.60 -18.11 3.09
CA PHE A 12 6.53 -16.98 3.19
C PHE A 12 7.96 -17.51 3.18
N ASN A 13 8.84 -16.78 2.49
CA ASN A 13 10.28 -17.04 2.52
C ASN A 13 10.89 -16.59 3.88
N GLU A 14 12.21 -16.80 4.05
CA GLU A 14 12.95 -16.40 5.26
C GLU A 14 12.87 -14.91 5.59
N ARG A 15 12.50 -14.06 4.60
CA ARG A 15 12.30 -12.61 4.76
C ARG A 15 10.84 -12.25 5.11
N GLY A 16 9.96 -13.24 5.27
CA GLY A 16 8.55 -13.03 5.51
C GLY A 16 7.77 -12.57 4.27
N LEU A 17 8.29 -12.78 3.07
CA LEU A 17 7.70 -12.40 1.79
C LEU A 17 7.22 -13.63 1.03
N MET A 18 6.13 -13.49 0.26
CA MET A 18 5.67 -14.53 -0.65
C MET A 18 6.57 -14.58 -1.89
N ASP A 19 7.24 -15.70 -2.12
CA ASP A 19 8.17 -15.87 -3.24
C ASP A 19 7.54 -15.60 -4.62
N ALA A 20 6.24 -15.87 -4.76
CA ALA A 20 5.52 -15.64 -6.02
C ALA A 20 5.46 -14.17 -6.46
N ASN A 21 5.75 -13.22 -5.58
CA ASN A 21 5.64 -11.78 -5.85
C ASN A 21 6.99 -11.07 -5.94
N ILE A 22 8.08 -11.76 -5.73
CA ILE A 22 9.41 -11.22 -5.92
C ILE A 22 9.80 -11.45 -7.38
N PRO A 23 9.91 -10.39 -8.20
CA PRO A 23 10.40 -10.56 -9.56
C PRO A 23 11.79 -11.19 -9.54
N PRO A 24 12.14 -12.04 -10.52
CA PRO A 24 13.52 -12.53 -10.67
C PRO A 24 14.50 -11.36 -10.68
N GLU A 25 15.67 -11.52 -10.05
CA GLU A 25 16.69 -10.48 -9.95
C GLU A 25 17.06 -9.89 -11.33
N ALA A 26 17.11 -10.72 -12.37
CA ALA A 26 17.37 -10.26 -13.73
C ALA A 26 16.29 -9.31 -14.28
N ASP A 27 15.03 -9.49 -13.88
CA ASP A 27 13.93 -8.61 -14.28
C ASP A 27 13.92 -7.31 -13.49
N ILE A 28 14.31 -7.38 -12.21
CA ILE A 28 14.52 -6.22 -11.35
C ILE A 28 15.60 -5.33 -11.95
N GLN A 29 16.76 -5.89 -12.26
CA GLN A 29 17.89 -5.15 -12.83
C GLN A 29 17.55 -4.58 -14.21
N ARG A 30 16.87 -5.35 -15.06
CA ARG A 30 16.44 -4.90 -16.39
C ARG A 30 15.51 -3.70 -16.32
N GLY A 31 14.58 -3.66 -15.35
CA GLY A 31 13.69 -2.53 -15.13
C GLY A 31 14.39 -1.25 -14.63
N LEU A 32 15.61 -1.37 -14.09
CA LEU A 32 16.42 -0.26 -13.60
C LEU A 32 17.46 0.25 -14.60
N MET A 33 17.75 -0.50 -15.65
CA MET A 33 18.74 -0.13 -16.65
C MET A 33 18.20 0.89 -17.66
N GLN A 34 19.08 1.70 -18.22
CA GLN A 34 18.74 2.58 -19.33
C GLN A 34 18.37 1.73 -20.55
N PRO A 35 17.16 1.88 -21.13
CA PRO A 35 16.78 1.22 -22.36
C PRO A 35 17.68 1.66 -23.53
N ALA A 36 17.99 0.74 -24.45
CA ALA A 36 18.89 1.02 -25.58
C ALA A 36 18.35 2.07 -26.55
N ASP A 37 17.03 2.25 -26.59
CA ASP A 37 16.32 3.20 -27.45
C ASP A 37 16.13 4.59 -26.82
N LYS A 38 16.58 4.80 -25.57
CA LYS A 38 16.49 6.09 -24.88
C LYS A 38 17.88 6.70 -24.66
N ASN A 39 18.02 7.99 -24.94
CA ASN A 39 19.19 8.71 -24.48
C ASN A 39 19.18 8.89 -22.96
N PHE A 40 20.33 9.26 -22.39
CA PHE A 40 20.52 9.35 -20.95
C PHE A 40 19.58 10.38 -20.28
N ALA A 41 19.38 11.53 -20.88
CA ALA A 41 18.52 12.59 -20.30
C ALA A 41 17.05 12.18 -20.28
N ASP A 42 16.54 11.62 -21.37
CA ASP A 42 15.15 11.14 -21.47
C ASP A 42 14.90 9.95 -20.54
N TRP A 43 15.90 9.08 -20.40
CA TRP A 43 15.81 7.99 -19.42
C TRP A 43 15.71 8.52 -18.00
N LEU A 44 16.58 9.46 -17.58
CA LEU A 44 16.52 10.05 -16.25
C LEU A 44 15.22 10.83 -16.03
N GLU A 45 14.77 11.61 -17.02
CA GLU A 45 13.50 12.33 -16.90
C GLU A 45 12.31 11.36 -16.72
N SER A 46 12.35 10.19 -17.34
CA SER A 46 11.33 9.13 -17.13
C SER A 46 11.35 8.54 -15.71
N ARG A 47 12.38 8.81 -14.91
CA ARG A 47 12.52 8.40 -13.51
C ARG A 47 12.06 9.50 -12.52
N VAL A 48 11.58 10.63 -13.02
CA VAL A 48 11.11 11.75 -12.18
C VAL A 48 9.60 11.75 -12.11
N ALA A 49 9.07 11.66 -10.91
CA ALA A 49 7.64 11.83 -10.64
C ALA A 49 7.37 13.25 -10.14
N ARG A 50 6.76 14.10 -10.98
CA ARG A 50 6.48 15.51 -10.64
C ARG A 50 5.09 15.66 -10.04
N PHE A 51 4.98 16.28 -8.88
CA PHE A 51 3.71 16.60 -8.24
C PHE A 51 2.80 17.43 -9.17
N ALA A 52 3.35 18.39 -9.89
CA ALA A 52 2.59 19.27 -10.78
C ALA A 52 1.80 18.56 -11.88
N THR A 53 2.22 17.36 -12.27
CA THR A 53 1.54 16.55 -13.31
C THR A 53 0.68 15.43 -12.75
N ARG A 54 0.50 15.36 -11.42
CA ARG A 54 -0.25 14.31 -10.73
C ARG A 54 -1.49 14.85 -10.09
N ARG A 55 -2.45 13.97 -9.87
CA ARG A 55 -3.71 14.28 -9.18
C ARG A 55 -4.03 13.19 -8.18
N TYR A 56 -4.71 13.57 -7.09
CA TYR A 56 -5.28 12.61 -6.16
C TYR A 56 -6.43 11.87 -6.81
N ASP A 57 -6.34 10.55 -6.79
CA ASP A 57 -7.37 9.63 -7.25
C ASP A 57 -8.33 9.29 -6.10
N TRP A 58 -9.49 9.90 -6.11
CA TRP A 58 -10.56 9.68 -5.15
C TRP A 58 -11.40 8.43 -5.46
N ASP A 59 -11.25 7.86 -6.65
CA ASP A 59 -12.00 6.71 -7.11
C ASP A 59 -11.29 5.38 -6.85
N ALA A 60 -9.98 5.41 -6.64
CA ALA A 60 -9.17 4.21 -6.42
C ALA A 60 -9.69 3.30 -5.29
N LEU A 61 -10.24 3.89 -4.23
CA LEU A 61 -10.76 3.20 -3.04
C LEU A 61 -12.25 3.47 -2.80
N LYS A 62 -12.94 4.08 -3.76
CA LYS A 62 -14.34 4.50 -3.64
C LYS A 62 -15.31 3.37 -3.28
N PHE A 63 -15.03 2.13 -3.72
CA PHE A 63 -15.88 0.99 -3.38
C PHE A 63 -16.04 0.80 -1.86
N GLN A 64 -15.09 1.27 -1.05
CA GLN A 64 -15.13 1.14 0.40
C GLN A 64 -16.20 2.05 1.03
N THR A 65 -16.54 3.17 0.41
CA THR A 65 -17.59 4.08 0.90
C THR A 65 -19.01 3.49 0.81
N GLN A 66 -19.17 2.37 0.10
CA GLN A 66 -20.43 1.61 0.12
C GLN A 66 -20.74 1.01 1.51
N VAL A 67 -19.73 0.88 2.35
CA VAL A 67 -19.86 0.38 3.73
C VAL A 67 -19.88 1.50 4.74
N ASP A 68 -18.98 2.47 4.62
CA ASP A 68 -18.86 3.60 5.53
C ASP A 68 -18.26 4.79 4.78
N GLU A 69 -18.93 5.95 4.80
CA GLU A 69 -18.44 7.17 4.15
C GLU A 69 -17.09 7.65 4.70
N ARG A 70 -16.75 7.31 5.94
CA ARG A 70 -15.44 7.61 6.52
C ARG A 70 -14.30 6.89 5.85
N TYR A 71 -14.56 5.85 5.04
CA TYR A 71 -13.53 5.17 4.24
C TYR A 71 -13.12 5.94 2.99
N ARG A 72 -13.70 7.11 2.76
CA ARG A 72 -13.34 7.98 1.64
C ARG A 72 -11.94 8.55 1.86
N ARG A 73 -11.04 8.26 0.95
CA ARG A 73 -9.68 8.79 0.92
C ARG A 73 -9.14 8.79 -0.50
N ALA A 74 -8.12 9.59 -0.75
CA ALA A 74 -7.52 9.71 -2.08
C ALA A 74 -6.07 9.27 -2.08
N GLN A 75 -5.68 8.59 -3.13
CA GLN A 75 -4.32 8.13 -3.34
C GLN A 75 -3.67 8.89 -4.51
N MET A 76 -2.40 9.27 -4.36
CA MET A 76 -1.56 9.73 -5.44
C MET A 76 -0.35 8.80 -5.53
N ARG A 77 -0.26 8.02 -6.61
CA ARG A 77 0.85 7.08 -6.83
C ARG A 77 2.01 7.79 -7.50
N TYR A 78 3.22 7.49 -7.05
CA TYR A 78 4.47 7.99 -7.62
C TYR A 78 5.30 6.87 -8.25
N MET A 79 5.36 5.70 -7.62
CA MET A 79 6.15 4.57 -8.08
C MET A 79 5.38 3.26 -7.95
N GLY A 80 5.54 2.38 -8.93
CA GLY A 80 4.90 1.07 -8.95
C GLY A 80 3.39 1.13 -9.23
N THR A 81 2.71 -0.01 -9.08
CA THR A 81 1.28 -0.13 -9.46
C THR A 81 0.30 0.13 -8.32
N GLY A 82 0.76 0.13 -7.05
CA GLY A 82 -0.12 0.15 -5.88
C GLY A 82 -0.94 -1.14 -5.71
N ALA A 83 -1.61 -1.28 -4.57
CA ALA A 83 -2.40 -2.45 -4.20
C ALA A 83 -3.91 -2.28 -4.50
N THR A 84 -4.28 -1.42 -5.42
CA THR A 84 -5.67 -1.21 -5.82
C THR A 84 -5.96 -1.91 -7.15
N VAL A 85 -7.20 -2.31 -7.37
CA VAL A 85 -7.64 -2.88 -8.67
C VAL A 85 -7.71 -1.84 -9.80
N VAL A 86 -7.55 -0.56 -9.49
CA VAL A 86 -7.58 0.53 -10.48
C VAL A 86 -6.23 0.61 -11.17
N SER A 87 -6.20 0.21 -12.44
CA SER A 87 -5.00 0.22 -13.29
C SER A 87 -4.85 1.48 -14.15
N SER A 88 -5.77 2.44 -14.02
CA SER A 88 -5.85 3.60 -14.93
C SER A 88 -4.76 4.66 -14.72
N ASP A 89 -4.07 4.65 -13.58
CA ASP A 89 -2.98 5.59 -13.33
C ASP A 89 -1.66 5.05 -13.90
N ASN A 90 -1.38 5.40 -15.14
CA ASN A 90 -0.14 5.04 -15.85
C ASN A 90 0.96 6.08 -15.65
N ASN A 91 0.71 7.17 -14.91
CA ASN A 91 1.68 8.24 -14.67
C ASN A 91 2.55 7.94 -13.44
N THR A 92 3.11 6.73 -13.36
CA THR A 92 4.01 6.33 -12.28
C THR A 92 5.40 6.03 -12.82
N VAL A 93 6.42 6.27 -11.99
CA VAL A 93 7.78 5.84 -12.27
C VAL A 93 7.84 4.31 -12.10
N PRO A 94 8.39 3.56 -13.03
CA PRO A 94 8.63 2.13 -12.87
C PRO A 94 9.47 1.86 -11.62
N SER A 95 9.06 0.87 -10.84
CA SER A 95 9.76 0.42 -9.64
C SER A 95 10.16 -1.04 -9.78
N ALA A 96 11.27 -1.41 -9.15
CA ALA A 96 11.75 -2.78 -9.10
C ALA A 96 11.55 -3.43 -7.71
N HIS A 97 11.42 -2.62 -6.64
CA HIS A 97 11.48 -3.13 -5.27
C HIS A 97 10.30 -2.74 -4.39
N PHE A 98 9.62 -1.62 -4.68
CA PHE A 98 8.56 -1.12 -3.81
C PHE A 98 7.55 -0.26 -4.59
N THR A 99 6.40 0.01 -4.02
CA THR A 99 5.51 1.08 -4.45
C THR A 99 5.68 2.28 -3.54
N PHE A 100 5.43 3.48 -4.06
CA PHE A 100 5.39 4.71 -3.27
C PHE A 100 4.18 5.54 -3.68
N SER A 101 3.37 5.90 -2.71
CA SER A 101 2.22 6.78 -2.88
C SER A 101 2.09 7.74 -1.70
N THR A 102 1.32 8.81 -1.90
CA THR A 102 0.77 9.61 -0.80
C THR A 102 -0.73 9.42 -0.72
N MET A 103 -1.27 9.48 0.48
CA MET A 103 -2.69 9.31 0.74
C MET A 103 -3.21 10.48 1.56
N VAL A 104 -4.29 11.10 1.08
CA VAL A 104 -5.08 12.07 1.83
C VAL A 104 -6.21 11.32 2.52
N ILE A 105 -6.31 11.51 3.84
CA ILE A 105 -7.38 10.97 4.67
C ILE A 105 -8.13 12.15 5.29
N PRO A 106 -9.39 12.41 4.89
CA PRO A 106 -10.17 13.50 5.44
C PRO A 106 -10.28 13.47 6.96
N ALA A 107 -10.68 14.59 7.56
CA ALA A 107 -10.94 14.68 8.99
C ALA A 107 -11.87 13.55 9.47
N GLY A 108 -11.46 12.80 10.50
CA GLY A 108 -12.20 11.63 11.00
C GLY A 108 -12.25 10.43 10.04
N GLY A 109 -11.56 10.51 8.90
CA GLY A 109 -11.51 9.44 7.91
C GLY A 109 -10.75 8.21 8.40
N ILE A 110 -11.09 7.06 7.82
CA ILE A 110 -10.58 5.74 8.22
C ILE A 110 -10.07 4.98 7.00
N GLY A 111 -8.88 4.43 7.07
CA GLY A 111 -8.46 3.32 6.24
C GLY A 111 -8.91 2.02 6.89
N PRO A 112 -9.90 1.31 6.33
CA PRO A 112 -10.49 0.16 7.00
C PRO A 112 -9.49 -0.96 7.25
N SER A 113 -9.69 -1.71 8.34
CA SER A 113 -8.84 -2.84 8.70
C SER A 113 -8.65 -3.79 7.52
N HIS A 114 -7.39 -4.05 7.19
CA HIS A 114 -7.00 -4.92 6.08
C HIS A 114 -5.66 -5.60 6.37
N ILE A 115 -5.34 -6.63 5.59
CA ILE A 115 -4.12 -7.41 5.72
C ILE A 115 -3.45 -7.57 4.36
N HIS A 116 -2.15 -7.38 4.31
CA HIS A 116 -1.28 -7.80 3.22
C HIS A 116 -0.54 -9.07 3.63
N TYR A 117 -0.57 -10.09 2.79
CA TYR A 117 0.14 -11.35 3.03
C TYR A 117 1.50 -11.39 2.33
N ASP A 118 1.68 -10.55 1.33
CA ASP A 118 2.82 -10.59 0.40
C ASP A 118 3.89 -9.54 0.71
N VAL A 119 3.56 -8.50 1.48
CA VAL A 119 4.45 -7.34 1.64
C VAL A 119 4.38 -6.73 3.03
N GLU A 120 5.50 -6.16 3.42
CA GLU A 120 5.58 -5.11 4.44
C GLU A 120 4.95 -3.83 3.90
N GLU A 121 4.19 -3.12 4.75
CA GLU A 121 3.63 -1.82 4.46
C GLU A 121 4.14 -0.77 5.44
N VAL A 122 4.60 0.35 4.91
CA VAL A 122 5.14 1.45 5.70
C VAL A 122 4.21 2.65 5.60
N PHE A 123 3.84 3.21 6.75
CA PHE A 123 3.17 4.50 6.87
C PHE A 123 4.12 5.52 7.46
N PHE A 124 4.25 6.68 6.80
CA PHE A 124 5.00 7.82 7.27
C PHE A 124 4.10 9.06 7.23
N VAL A 125 3.84 9.66 8.38
CA VAL A 125 2.93 10.81 8.50
C VAL A 125 3.63 12.08 8.01
N LEU A 126 3.05 12.75 7.02
CA LEU A 126 3.56 14.02 6.49
C LEU A 126 2.86 15.22 7.13
N ARG A 127 1.56 15.06 7.46
CA ARG A 127 0.74 16.12 8.08
C ARG A 127 -0.38 15.48 8.89
N GLY A 128 -0.68 16.05 10.05
CA GLY A 128 -1.76 15.62 10.92
C GLY A 128 -1.33 14.57 11.94
N LYS A 129 -2.29 13.84 12.46
CA LYS A 129 -2.08 12.75 13.43
C LYS A 129 -2.90 11.54 13.03
N MET A 130 -2.26 10.40 12.98
CA MET A 130 -2.89 9.14 12.62
C MET A 130 -2.88 8.20 13.82
N LYS A 131 -4.05 7.69 14.20
CA LYS A 131 -4.12 6.52 15.08
C LYS A 131 -3.98 5.28 14.21
N ILE A 132 -3.00 4.45 14.52
CA ILE A 132 -2.78 3.16 13.88
C ILE A 132 -3.24 2.06 14.84
N VAL A 133 -4.03 1.15 14.31
CA VAL A 133 -4.49 -0.05 15.02
C VAL A 133 -3.90 -1.27 14.34
N ILE A 134 -3.30 -2.15 15.13
CA ILE A 134 -2.72 -3.41 14.66
C ILE A 134 -3.40 -4.56 15.38
N GLU A 135 -3.80 -5.58 14.62
CA GLU A 135 -4.42 -6.78 15.19
C GLU A 135 -3.78 -8.04 14.62
N LYS A 136 -3.44 -8.96 15.51
CA LYS A 136 -2.91 -10.28 15.16
C LYS A 136 -3.23 -11.29 16.25
N ASP A 137 -3.75 -12.45 15.87
CA ASP A 137 -3.98 -13.59 16.78
C ASP A 137 -4.80 -13.20 18.03
N GLY A 138 -5.84 -12.38 17.84
CA GLY A 138 -6.69 -11.88 18.93
C GLY A 138 -6.05 -10.81 19.83
N GLN A 139 -4.81 -10.42 19.55
CA GLN A 139 -4.16 -9.30 20.23
C GLN A 139 -4.40 -8.01 19.45
N ARG A 140 -4.54 -6.89 20.19
CA ARG A 140 -4.75 -5.57 19.62
C ARG A 140 -3.74 -4.58 20.22
N TRP A 141 -3.16 -3.76 19.37
CA TRP A 141 -2.26 -2.68 19.74
C TRP A 141 -2.67 -1.40 19.02
N GLU A 142 -2.55 -0.26 19.69
CA GLU A 142 -2.83 1.05 19.12
C GLU A 142 -1.69 2.02 19.43
N SER A 143 -1.41 2.92 18.49
CA SER A 143 -0.50 4.04 18.70
C SER A 143 -0.97 5.25 17.92
N ILE A 144 -0.59 6.44 18.39
CA ILE A 144 -0.78 7.69 17.68
C ILE A 144 0.55 8.08 17.06
N LEU A 145 0.55 8.20 15.75
CA LEU A 145 1.67 8.74 14.97
C LEU A 145 1.45 10.22 14.73
N HIS A 146 2.45 11.01 15.04
CA HIS A 146 2.55 12.43 14.73
C HIS A 146 3.30 12.65 13.42
N GLU A 147 3.38 13.90 12.98
CA GLU A 147 4.18 14.26 11.81
C GLU A 147 5.62 13.77 11.95
N ARG A 148 6.12 13.11 10.90
CA ARG A 148 7.43 12.48 10.78
C ARG A 148 7.60 11.19 11.59
N ASP A 149 6.54 10.68 12.21
CA ASP A 149 6.55 9.32 12.74
C ASP A 149 6.33 8.30 11.63
N LEU A 150 6.90 7.13 11.82
CA LEU A 150 6.81 6.00 10.90
C LEU A 150 6.43 4.73 11.64
N ILE A 151 5.60 3.93 10.99
CA ILE A 151 5.40 2.53 11.35
C ILE A 151 5.68 1.65 10.15
N SER A 152 6.39 0.55 10.38
CA SER A 152 6.49 -0.56 9.45
C SER A 152 5.58 -1.69 9.94
N VAL A 153 4.63 -2.08 9.11
CA VAL A 153 3.68 -3.15 9.41
C VAL A 153 4.08 -4.39 8.62
N PRO A 154 4.46 -5.48 9.29
CA PRO A 154 4.87 -6.71 8.61
C PRO A 154 3.69 -7.37 7.88
N PRO A 155 3.95 -8.26 6.90
CA PRO A 155 2.91 -9.07 6.29
C PRO A 155 2.21 -9.96 7.32
N GLY A 156 0.97 -10.34 7.03
CA GLY A 156 0.20 -11.24 7.90
C GLY A 156 -0.37 -10.58 9.16
N VAL A 157 -0.42 -9.27 9.21
CA VAL A 157 -0.95 -8.48 10.34
C VAL A 157 -2.04 -7.56 9.85
N TYR A 158 -3.20 -7.51 10.51
CA TYR A 158 -4.25 -6.54 10.22
C TYR A 158 -3.83 -5.15 10.68
N ARG A 159 -4.12 -4.14 9.84
CA ARG A 159 -3.87 -2.73 10.14
C ARG A 159 -5.06 -1.87 9.74
N GLU A 160 -5.30 -0.86 10.56
CA GLU A 160 -6.27 0.21 10.35
C GLU A 160 -5.59 1.54 10.64
N GLU A 161 -5.86 2.54 9.84
CA GLU A 161 -5.40 3.90 10.04
C GLU A 161 -6.58 4.86 10.19
N VAL A 162 -6.55 5.73 11.21
CA VAL A 162 -7.61 6.69 11.51
C VAL A 162 -7.02 8.09 11.63
N ASN A 163 -7.52 9.02 10.82
CA ASN A 163 -7.23 10.44 11.02
C ASN A 163 -8.01 10.96 12.24
N ILE A 164 -7.29 11.30 13.30
CA ILE A 164 -7.87 11.78 14.57
C ILE A 164 -7.84 13.31 14.70
N THR A 165 -7.60 14.01 13.59
CA THR A 165 -7.62 15.48 13.54
C THR A 165 -8.91 15.99 12.87
N ASP A 166 -9.15 17.27 12.99
CA ASP A 166 -10.26 18.01 12.36
C ASP A 166 -9.91 18.56 10.97
N GLU A 167 -8.71 18.25 10.47
CA GLU A 167 -8.23 18.59 9.13
C GLU A 167 -7.84 17.32 8.35
N ASP A 168 -7.62 17.47 7.05
CA ASP A 168 -7.11 16.39 6.20
C ASP A 168 -5.69 15.99 6.62
N ALA A 169 -5.50 14.74 6.94
CA ALA A 169 -4.16 14.17 7.13
C ALA A 169 -3.54 13.74 5.81
N LEU A 170 -2.21 13.78 5.76
CA LEU A 170 -1.42 13.31 4.63
C LEU A 170 -0.34 12.36 5.11
N MET A 171 -0.26 11.19 4.48
CA MET A 171 0.82 10.23 4.76
C MET A 171 1.41 9.64 3.49
N CYS A 172 2.67 9.21 3.55
CA CYS A 172 3.27 8.31 2.58
C CYS A 172 2.85 6.88 2.89
N VAL A 173 2.62 6.11 1.84
CA VAL A 173 2.38 4.66 1.89
C VAL A 173 3.37 3.98 0.96
N MET A 174 4.13 3.04 1.49
CA MET A 174 5.06 2.22 0.73
C MET A 174 4.73 0.74 0.94
N LEU A 175 4.80 -0.04 -0.13
CA LEU A 175 4.63 -1.49 -0.11
C LEU A 175 5.88 -2.14 -0.69
N GLY A 176 6.40 -3.15 -0.02
CA GLY A 176 7.70 -3.79 -0.28
C GLY A 176 7.79 -4.61 -1.57
N THR A 177 6.97 -4.33 -2.55
CA THR A 177 7.03 -4.93 -3.91
C THR A 177 6.52 -3.93 -4.94
N PRO A 178 6.96 -4.00 -6.21
CA PRO A 178 6.45 -3.13 -7.27
C PRO A 178 5.01 -3.45 -7.70
N LYS A 179 4.50 -4.64 -7.38
CA LYS A 179 3.14 -5.13 -7.71
C LYS A 179 2.53 -5.86 -6.52
N PRO A 180 2.09 -5.16 -5.48
CA PRO A 180 1.48 -5.80 -4.33
C PRO A 180 0.14 -6.47 -4.70
N ILE A 181 -0.17 -7.57 -4.01
CA ILE A 181 -1.49 -8.18 -4.10
C ILE A 181 -2.51 -7.26 -3.43
N THR A 182 -3.71 -7.22 -3.97
CA THR A 182 -4.83 -6.51 -3.36
C THR A 182 -5.07 -7.03 -1.94
N PRO A 183 -5.16 -6.15 -0.93
CA PRO A 183 -5.30 -6.56 0.45
C PRO A 183 -6.61 -7.29 0.71
N THR A 184 -6.62 -8.13 1.75
CA THR A 184 -7.80 -8.84 2.24
C THR A 184 -8.35 -8.12 3.47
N TYR A 185 -9.68 -8.13 3.62
CA TYR A 185 -10.36 -7.62 4.81
C TYR A 185 -10.66 -8.76 5.80
N PRO A 186 -10.87 -8.46 7.10
CA PRO A 186 -11.35 -9.46 8.04
C PRO A 186 -12.59 -10.18 7.51
N PRO A 187 -12.75 -11.49 7.70
CA PRO A 187 -13.88 -12.27 7.12
C PRO A 187 -15.26 -11.74 7.51
N GLU A 188 -15.39 -11.20 8.74
CA GLU A 188 -16.63 -10.61 9.28
C GLU A 188 -16.87 -9.19 8.76
N HIS A 189 -15.85 -8.50 8.26
CA HIS A 189 -15.97 -7.13 7.78
C HIS A 189 -16.80 -7.07 6.50
N PRO A 190 -17.78 -6.14 6.37
CA PRO A 190 -18.63 -6.05 5.16
C PRO A 190 -17.85 -5.91 3.85
N LEU A 191 -16.70 -5.24 3.87
CA LEU A 191 -15.83 -5.10 2.69
C LEU A 191 -15.30 -6.44 2.15
N SER A 192 -15.23 -7.49 2.97
CA SER A 192 -14.82 -8.84 2.52
C SER A 192 -15.78 -9.44 1.51
N LYS A 193 -17.03 -8.98 1.49
CA LYS A 193 -18.12 -9.46 0.62
C LYS A 193 -18.27 -8.64 -0.66
N ILE A 194 -17.58 -7.51 -0.78
CA ILE A 194 -17.64 -6.64 -1.96
C ILE A 194 -16.73 -7.22 -3.04
N LYS A 195 -17.31 -7.51 -4.22
CA LYS A 195 -16.53 -7.87 -5.41
C LYS A 195 -15.84 -6.62 -5.95
N ARG A 196 -14.55 -6.73 -6.24
CA ARG A 196 -13.70 -5.67 -6.82
C ARG A 196 -13.46 -5.93 -8.29
#